data_4dcafd09badfa125f0132ab291e9319f
#
_entry.id   4dcafd09badfa125f0132ab291e9319f
#
_cell.length_a   1.000
_cell.length_b   1.000
_cell.length_c   1.000
_cell.angle_alpha   90.00
_cell.angle_beta   90.00
_cell.angle_gamma   90.00
#
_symmetry.space_group_name_H-M   'P 1'
#
loop_
_entity.id
_entity.type
_entity.pdbx_description
1 polymer ?
#
loop_
_entity_poly.entity_id
_entity_poly.type
_entity_poly.pdbx_seq_one_letter_code
_entity_poly.pdbx_strand_id
1 'polypeptide(L)'
;MKDVEYFDVYSPVINSKYSEVYWTMMDPVPLDKTIVEKFHGKTLAVIGYETDQVMRTEDGDISVPITHAYNHHYCAYMSGSLSEMRQVTGNKDTSLTPHQVLLRRLGQ
;
A
#
# COMPACT_ATOMS: atom_id res chain seq x y z
N MET A 1 -7.53 -20.99 -12.83
CA MET A 1 -8.78 -20.29 -12.50
C MET A 1 -8.97 -19.18 -13.52
N LYS A 2 -10.12 -19.14 -14.16
CA LYS A 2 -10.44 -18.09 -15.11
C LYS A 2 -10.67 -16.79 -14.36
N ASP A 3 -10.35 -15.67 -15.00
CA ASP A 3 -10.58 -14.32 -14.48
C ASP A 3 -9.79 -13.95 -13.22
N VAL A 4 -8.66 -14.58 -13.03
CA VAL A 4 -7.70 -14.20 -11.99
C VAL A 4 -6.59 -13.36 -12.62
N GLU A 5 -6.31 -12.23 -12.02
CA GLU A 5 -5.23 -11.34 -12.43
C GLU A 5 -4.22 -11.18 -11.31
N TYR A 6 -2.96 -11.07 -11.72
CA TYR A 6 -1.85 -10.71 -10.83
C TYR A 6 -1.35 -9.33 -11.21
N PHE A 7 -1.06 -8.53 -10.22
CA PHE A 7 -0.43 -7.25 -10.44
C PHE A 7 0.44 -6.87 -9.25
N ASP A 8 1.50 -6.15 -9.54
CA ASP A 8 2.41 -5.64 -8.53
C ASP A 8 2.17 -4.15 -8.32
N VAL A 9 2.26 -3.73 -7.07
CA VAL A 9 2.19 -2.33 -6.68
C VAL A 9 3.45 -2.00 -5.91
N TYR A 10 4.15 -0.97 -6.35
CA TYR A 10 5.38 -0.53 -5.70
C TYR A 10 5.13 0.74 -4.89
N SER A 11 5.66 0.77 -3.70
CA SER A 11 5.76 2.02 -2.96
C SER A 11 6.75 2.96 -3.64
N PRO A 12 6.72 4.26 -3.35
CA PRO A 12 7.86 5.12 -3.63
C PRO A 12 9.13 4.58 -2.99
N VAL A 13 10.28 4.98 -3.52
CA VAL A 13 11.58 4.55 -2.98
C VAL A 13 11.68 4.95 -1.51
N ILE A 14 12.07 3.99 -0.68
CA ILE A 14 12.30 4.18 0.74
C ILE A 14 13.81 4.22 0.98
N ASN A 15 14.30 5.34 1.49
CA ASN A 15 15.69 5.49 1.89
C ASN A 15 15.72 5.67 3.40
N SER A 16 16.24 4.70 4.11
CA SER A 16 16.42 4.77 5.55
C SER A 16 17.89 4.68 5.93
N LYS A 17 18.26 5.32 7.02
CA LYS A 17 19.62 5.27 7.56
C LYS A 17 19.70 4.17 8.62
N TYR A 18 20.91 3.75 8.93
CA TYR A 18 21.15 2.81 10.02
C TYR A 18 20.50 3.31 11.33
N SER A 19 19.80 2.42 11.99
CA SER A 19 19.05 2.68 13.23
C SER A 19 17.86 3.65 13.08
N GLU A 20 17.53 4.05 11.87
CA GLU A 20 16.36 4.88 11.63
C GLU A 20 15.09 4.03 11.52
N VAL A 21 14.05 4.47 12.22
CA VAL A 21 12.71 3.90 12.03
C VAL A 21 11.98 4.73 10.98
N TYR A 22 11.73 4.13 9.82
CA TYR A 22 10.94 4.77 8.78
C TYR A 22 9.47 4.41 8.97
N TRP A 23 8.69 5.39 9.34
CA TRP A 23 7.27 5.24 9.57
C TRP A 23 6.53 6.37 8.87
N THR A 24 5.78 6.03 7.84
CA THR A 24 5.00 7.03 7.11
C THR A 24 3.80 6.40 6.43
N MET A 25 2.79 7.23 6.19
CA MET A 25 1.69 6.91 5.30
C MET A 25 2.03 7.48 3.93
N MET A 26 2.17 6.62 2.96
CA MET A 26 2.48 7.02 1.60
C MET A 26 1.22 7.47 0.87
N ASP A 27 1.40 8.29 -0.14
CA ASP A 27 0.33 8.68 -1.02
C ASP A 27 -0.24 7.46 -1.76
N PRO A 28 -1.53 7.49 -2.13
CA PRO A 28 -2.14 6.42 -2.90
C PRO A 28 -1.38 6.15 -4.20
N VAL A 29 -1.15 4.89 -4.48
CA VAL A 29 -0.52 4.45 -5.72
C VAL A 29 -1.61 3.97 -6.67
N PRO A 30 -1.73 4.56 -7.87
CA PRO A 30 -2.69 4.09 -8.86
C PRO A 30 -2.37 2.66 -9.29
N LEU A 31 -3.40 1.84 -9.45
CA LEU A 31 -3.24 0.53 -10.05
C LEU A 31 -2.95 0.65 -11.54
N ASP A 32 -2.34 -0.38 -12.10
CA ASP A 32 -2.10 -0.47 -13.53
C ASP A 32 -3.40 -0.25 -14.30
N LYS A 33 -3.32 0.53 -15.37
CA LYS A 33 -4.45 0.88 -16.20
C LYS A 33 -5.21 -0.34 -16.72
N THR A 34 -4.51 -1.41 -17.08
CA THR A 34 -5.14 -2.65 -17.56
C THR A 34 -5.99 -3.31 -16.49
N ILE A 35 -5.55 -3.27 -15.24
CA ILE A 35 -6.30 -3.79 -14.10
C ILE A 35 -7.53 -2.92 -13.84
N VAL A 36 -7.36 -1.61 -13.85
CA VAL A 36 -8.47 -0.67 -13.65
C VAL A 36 -9.54 -0.88 -14.73
N GLU A 37 -9.16 -0.98 -15.98
CA GLU A 37 -10.09 -1.17 -17.09
C GLU A 37 -10.84 -2.50 -16.98
N LYS A 38 -10.14 -3.56 -16.58
CA LYS A 38 -10.77 -4.88 -16.44
C LYS A 38 -11.82 -4.92 -15.35
N PHE A 39 -11.59 -4.25 -14.24
CA PHE A 39 -12.46 -4.32 -13.07
C PHE A 39 -13.32 -3.07 -12.85
N HIS A 40 -13.23 -2.08 -13.71
CA HIS A 40 -14.04 -0.87 -13.60
C HIS A 40 -15.53 -1.19 -13.60
N GLY A 41 -16.25 -0.67 -12.62
CA GLY A 41 -17.67 -0.92 -12.45
C GLY A 41 -18.03 -2.34 -12.01
N LYS A 42 -17.03 -3.15 -11.65
CA LYS A 42 -17.24 -4.54 -11.22
C LYS A 42 -16.79 -4.73 -9.78
N THR A 43 -17.28 -5.79 -9.17
CA THR A 43 -16.80 -6.24 -7.87
C THR A 43 -15.51 -7.03 -8.04
N LEU A 44 -14.51 -6.69 -7.25
CA LEU A 44 -13.21 -7.35 -7.22
C LEU A 44 -13.05 -8.06 -5.88
N ALA A 45 -12.63 -9.32 -5.93
CA ALA A 45 -12.28 -10.08 -4.74
C ALA A 45 -10.77 -10.32 -4.71
N VAL A 46 -10.12 -9.94 -3.63
CA VAL A 46 -8.70 -10.24 -3.41
C VAL A 46 -8.61 -11.65 -2.85
N ILE A 47 -7.98 -12.54 -3.59
CA ILE A 47 -7.86 -13.97 -3.21
C ILE A 47 -6.49 -14.32 -2.66
N GLY A 48 -5.55 -13.42 -2.73
CA GLY A 48 -4.23 -13.60 -2.16
C GLY A 48 -3.38 -12.35 -2.36
N TYR A 49 -2.39 -12.20 -1.52
CA TYR A 49 -1.40 -11.14 -1.66
C TYR A 49 -0.08 -11.57 -1.04
N GLU A 50 0.98 -10.96 -1.53
CA GLU A 50 2.32 -11.14 -1.02
C GLU A 50 2.98 -9.77 -0.91
N THR A 51 3.78 -9.57 0.12
CA THR A 51 4.50 -8.32 0.32
C THR A 51 5.97 -8.64 0.53
N ASP A 52 6.81 -7.91 -0.16
CA ASP A 52 8.25 -8.05 -0.03
C ASP A 52 8.93 -6.68 -0.11
N GLN A 53 10.11 -6.61 0.44
CA GLN A 53 11.02 -5.49 0.24
C GLN A 53 11.99 -5.86 -0.86
N VAL A 54 12.02 -5.03 -1.89
CA VAL A 54 12.86 -5.29 -3.05
C VAL A 54 13.75 -4.09 -3.37
N MET A 55 14.94 -4.38 -3.83
CA MET A 55 15.80 -3.40 -4.47
C MET A 55 15.60 -3.52 -5.97
N ARG A 56 15.16 -2.44 -6.59
CA ARG A 56 14.93 -2.42 -8.03
C ARG A 56 16.23 -2.19 -8.76
N THR A 57 16.56 -3.09 -9.66
CA THR A 57 17.77 -3.03 -10.48
C THR A 57 17.39 -3.09 -11.96
N GLU A 58 18.34 -2.78 -12.83
CA GLU A 58 18.16 -2.89 -14.28
C GLU A 58 17.84 -4.32 -14.72
N ASP A 59 18.30 -5.30 -13.97
CA ASP A 59 18.09 -6.73 -14.25
C ASP A 59 16.87 -7.32 -13.53
N GLY A 60 16.07 -6.48 -12.88
CA GLY A 60 14.88 -6.91 -12.16
C GLY A 60 14.94 -6.60 -10.66
N ASP A 61 13.94 -7.07 -9.95
CA ASP A 61 13.82 -6.85 -8.51
C ASP A 61 14.57 -7.93 -7.74
N ILE A 62 15.34 -7.50 -6.75
CA ILE A 62 16.09 -8.37 -5.86
C ILE A 62 15.50 -8.25 -4.47
N SER A 63 15.08 -9.37 -3.89
CA SER A 63 14.58 -9.41 -2.53
C SER A 63 15.64 -8.94 -1.54
N VAL A 64 15.25 -8.05 -0.63
CA VAL A 64 16.17 -7.52 0.38
C VAL A 64 16.06 -8.36 1.65
N PRO A 65 17.15 -8.94 2.14
CA PRO A 65 17.12 -9.72 3.36
C PRO A 65 16.71 -8.88 4.57
N ILE A 66 16.00 -9.49 5.49
CA ILE A 66 15.56 -8.83 6.74
C ILE A 66 16.74 -8.30 7.56
N THR A 67 17.91 -8.86 7.37
CA THR A 67 19.14 -8.39 8.01
C THR A 67 19.62 -7.03 7.49
N HIS A 68 19.20 -6.65 6.28
CA HIS A 68 19.53 -5.34 5.71
C HIS A 68 18.51 -4.28 6.09
N ALA A 69 17.24 -4.63 6.04
CA ALA A 69 16.15 -3.74 6.40
C ALA A 69 15.00 -4.56 6.96
N TYR A 70 14.61 -4.27 8.19
CA TYR A 70 13.55 -5.00 8.86
C TYR A 70 12.21 -4.31 8.66
N ASN A 71 11.35 -4.97 7.90
CA ASN A 71 9.97 -4.51 7.78
C ASN A 71 9.17 -5.03 8.98
N HIS A 72 8.95 -4.17 9.96
CA HIS A 72 8.20 -4.53 11.15
C HIS A 72 6.70 -4.62 10.88
N HIS A 73 6.16 -3.58 10.23
CA HIS A 73 4.75 -3.52 9.84
C HIS A 73 4.58 -2.85 8.49
N TYR A 74 3.61 -3.29 7.75
CA TYR A 74 3.01 -2.51 6.68
C TYR A 74 1.50 -2.61 6.76
N CYS A 75 0.82 -1.58 6.25
CA CYS A 75 -0.62 -1.58 6.11
C CYS A 75 -0.95 -1.13 4.69
N ALA A 76 -1.79 -1.87 4.03
CA ALA A 76 -2.20 -1.55 2.68
C ALA A 76 -3.73 -1.54 2.59
N TYR A 77 -4.27 -0.59 1.87
CA TYR A 77 -5.69 -0.43 1.66
C TYR A 77 -5.95 -0.22 0.18
N MET A 78 -6.99 -0.84 -0.30
CA MET A 78 -7.42 -0.68 -1.68
C MET A 78 -8.74 0.08 -1.70
N SER A 79 -8.86 1.08 -2.56
CA SER A 79 -10.08 1.86 -2.73
C SER A 79 -10.45 1.92 -4.20
N GLY A 80 -11.75 1.96 -4.48
CA GLY A 80 -12.26 2.08 -5.84
C GLY A 80 -12.22 3.51 -6.36
N SER A 81 -12.39 3.67 -7.66
CA SER A 81 -12.37 4.97 -8.34
C SER A 81 -13.50 5.92 -7.90
N LEU A 82 -14.57 5.37 -7.36
CA LEU A 82 -15.70 6.16 -6.84
C LEU A 82 -15.55 6.49 -5.37
N SER A 83 -14.48 6.02 -4.74
CA SER A 83 -14.17 6.31 -3.35
C SER A 83 -13.26 7.53 -3.26
N GLU A 84 -13.49 8.35 -2.26
CA GLU A 84 -12.67 9.52 -2.00
C GLU A 84 -12.05 9.39 -0.61
N MET A 85 -10.74 9.54 -0.57
CA MET A 85 -10.03 9.58 0.71
C MET A 85 -10.07 11.01 1.24
N ARG A 86 -10.75 11.21 2.35
CA ARG A 86 -10.87 12.52 2.98
C ARG A 86 -10.15 12.55 4.31
N GLN A 87 -9.44 13.63 4.55
CA GLN A 87 -8.97 13.89 5.88
C GLN A 87 -10.14 14.34 6.74
N VAL A 88 -10.41 13.59 7.81
CA VAL A 88 -11.44 14.00 8.77
C VAL A 88 -10.86 15.14 9.59
N THR A 89 -11.35 16.35 9.34
CA THR A 89 -10.98 17.53 10.12
C THR A 89 -11.76 17.54 11.43
N GLY A 90 -11.16 18.10 12.48
CA GLY A 90 -11.82 18.28 13.77
C GLY A 90 -11.59 17.18 14.78
N ASN A 91 -10.98 16.08 14.41
CA ASN A 91 -10.57 15.08 15.37
C ASN A 91 -9.12 15.32 15.79
N LYS A 92 -8.97 15.90 16.95
CA LYS A 92 -7.66 16.18 17.55
C LYS A 92 -7.19 15.06 18.47
N ASP A 93 -7.73 13.87 18.32
CA ASP A 93 -7.32 12.75 19.12
C ASP A 93 -5.92 12.29 18.70
N THR A 94 -4.93 12.76 19.44
CA THR A 94 -3.53 12.44 19.22
C THR A 94 -3.15 11.05 19.71
N SER A 95 -4.08 10.34 20.37
CA SER A 95 -3.86 8.97 20.83
C SER A 95 -3.98 7.95 19.71
N LEU A 96 -4.56 8.33 18.59
CA LEU A 96 -4.75 7.42 17.45
C LEU A 96 -3.43 7.13 16.75
N THR A 97 -3.22 5.86 16.48
CA THR A 97 -2.13 5.45 15.60
C THR A 97 -2.41 5.87 14.16
N PRO A 98 -1.39 5.97 13.30
CA PRO A 98 -1.60 6.26 11.88
C PRO A 98 -2.59 5.33 11.20
N HIS A 99 -2.61 4.07 11.59
CA HIS A 99 -3.57 3.08 11.13
C HIS A 99 -5.01 3.47 11.49
N GLN A 100 -5.26 3.83 12.74
CA GLN A 100 -6.59 4.25 13.20
C GLN A 100 -7.06 5.52 12.52
N VAL A 101 -6.15 6.45 12.27
CA VAL A 101 -6.44 7.67 11.53
C VAL A 101 -6.87 7.32 10.10
N LEU A 102 -6.18 6.39 9.46
CA LEU A 102 -6.53 5.97 8.11
C LEU A 102 -7.92 5.33 8.06
N LEU A 103 -8.23 4.43 8.97
CA LEU A 103 -9.54 3.77 9.04
C LEU A 103 -10.66 4.81 9.19
N ARG A 104 -10.45 5.83 10.01
CA ARG A 104 -11.41 6.93 10.13
C ARG A 104 -11.59 7.70 8.85
N ARG A 105 -10.50 7.96 8.12
CA ARG A 105 -10.56 8.65 6.82
C ARG A 105 -11.39 7.88 5.80
N LEU A 106 -11.39 6.57 5.90
CA LEU A 106 -12.16 5.70 5.02
C LEU A 106 -13.60 5.48 5.52
N GLY A 107 -14.00 6.11 6.61
CA GLY A 107 -15.36 6.00 7.14
C GLY A 107 -15.63 4.70 7.91
N GLN A 108 -14.62 4.07 8.36
CA GLN A 108 -14.74 2.81 9.13
C GLN A 108 -14.48 3.00 10.62
#